data_b54a4c01fbe66e34f746a72694f7cf7f
#
_entry.id   b54a4c01fbe66e34f746a72694f7cf7f
#
_cell.length_a   1.000
_cell.length_b   1.000
_cell.length_c   1.000
_cell.angle_alpha   90.00
_cell.angle_beta   90.00
_cell.angle_gamma   90.00
#
_symmetry.space_group_name_H-M   'P 1'
#
loop_
_entity.id
_entity.type
_entity.pdbx_description
1 polymer ?
#
loop_
_entity_poly.entity_id
_entity_poly.type
_entity_poly.pdbx_seq_one_letter_code
_entity_poly.pdbx_strand_id
1 'polypeptide(L)'
;MVDEAGRPQPAVRTFDGQAGVGHVDVARLSGYGHNRFWILSGRLIRHARAQIEPPIYFHLVVRCARALITIAGLAGLAFVLSSCDVGGLSPIFPDPVSPNGKDIYDTYAGISVVAIAVFLGVELALLWVVLRYRRSRQPVGYVVPQVHGHTGLEIAWTLAPLVIVLAIAGYSFAELQKDFQPISNQQMTVIITGHQFGWDYDYGNGVVVHQEGTLVGDVPPFVVPTHTLVKLQFRGTDVIHSWWVPAISGKTDAVPGYDNFSWLKIDKTGRWRGECAELCGSGHASMQIIVQAMDQSDYDTWVSKQKSTSPAASPSASPSPSQ
;
A
#
# COMPACT_ATOMS: atom_id res chain seq x y z
N MET A 1 -50.25 -1.70 21.43
CA MET A 1 -49.37 -2.85 21.36
C MET A 1 -48.28 -2.62 22.36
N VAL A 2 -47.99 -3.59 23.18
CA VAL A 2 -46.87 -3.55 24.17
C VAL A 2 -45.79 -4.51 23.71
N ASP A 3 -44.48 -4.23 24.06
CA ASP A 3 -43.39 -5.13 23.77
C ASP A 3 -43.39 -6.36 24.71
N GLU A 4 -42.56 -7.35 24.46
CA GLU A 4 -42.49 -8.58 25.29
C GLU A 4 -42.12 -8.32 26.74
N ALA A 5 -41.76 -7.10 27.12
CA ALA A 5 -41.50 -6.67 28.50
C ALA A 5 -42.61 -5.81 29.09
N GLY A 6 -43.78 -5.72 28.45
CA GLY A 6 -44.96 -5.04 28.98
C GLY A 6 -44.91 -3.51 28.92
N ARG A 7 -44.06 -2.90 28.10
CA ARG A 7 -43.88 -1.43 28.03
C ARG A 7 -44.75 -0.85 26.85
N PRO A 8 -45.46 0.25 27.05
CA PRO A 8 -46.21 0.87 25.97
C PRO A 8 -45.27 1.51 24.92
N GLN A 9 -45.46 1.14 23.67
CA GLN A 9 -44.73 1.80 22.56
C GLN A 9 -45.36 3.17 22.27
N PRO A 10 -44.55 4.20 21.93
CA PRO A 10 -45.05 5.51 21.57
C PRO A 10 -45.78 5.43 20.21
N ALA A 11 -46.98 6.03 20.17
CA ALA A 11 -47.80 6.07 18.98
C ALA A 11 -47.04 6.78 17.84
N VAL A 12 -46.85 6.08 16.72
CA VAL A 12 -46.40 6.66 15.46
C VAL A 12 -47.49 7.59 14.93
N ARG A 13 -47.30 8.89 15.03
CA ARG A 13 -48.14 9.86 14.36
C ARG A 13 -47.82 9.84 12.86
N THR A 14 -48.69 9.28 12.07
CA THR A 14 -48.73 9.50 10.63
C THR A 14 -49.14 10.95 10.39
N PHE A 15 -48.27 11.77 9.84
CA PHE A 15 -48.59 13.08 9.32
C PHE A 15 -49.24 12.88 7.95
N ASP A 16 -50.57 12.83 7.90
CA ASP A 16 -51.31 13.06 6.67
C ASP A 16 -51.23 14.55 6.31
N GLY A 17 -50.34 14.85 5.37
CA GLY A 17 -50.13 16.16 4.83
C GLY A 17 -51.22 16.54 3.81
N GLN A 18 -52.44 16.88 4.28
CA GLN A 18 -53.31 17.68 3.48
C GLN A 18 -53.12 19.16 3.83
N ALA A 19 -52.37 19.84 2.98
CA ALA A 19 -52.28 21.30 2.97
C ALA A 19 -53.64 21.87 2.57
N GLY A 20 -54.44 22.22 3.55
CA GLY A 20 -55.66 23.03 3.37
C GLY A 20 -55.21 24.43 2.92
N VAL A 21 -55.47 24.77 1.67
CA VAL A 21 -55.43 26.14 1.18
C VAL A 21 -56.57 26.91 1.86
N GLY A 22 -56.25 27.64 2.91
CA GLY A 22 -57.17 28.59 3.55
C GLY A 22 -57.46 29.72 2.58
N HIS A 23 -58.66 29.75 2.01
CA HIS A 23 -59.22 30.94 1.40
C HIS A 23 -59.35 32.01 2.48
N VAL A 24 -58.52 33.03 2.41
CA VAL A 24 -58.72 34.26 3.13
C VAL A 24 -59.64 35.13 2.30
N ASP A 25 -60.90 35.23 2.71
CA ASP A 25 -61.87 36.17 2.19
C ASP A 25 -61.40 37.62 2.40
N VAL A 26 -60.88 38.24 1.35
CA VAL A 26 -60.62 39.69 1.29
C VAL A 26 -61.86 40.41 0.82
N ALA A 27 -62.88 40.40 1.64
CA ALA A 27 -64.01 41.23 1.47
C ALA A 27 -64.35 41.98 2.78
N ARG A 28 -63.79 43.14 2.90
CA ARG A 28 -64.21 44.37 3.59
C ARG A 28 -63.04 45.15 4.14
N LEU A 29 -62.41 45.97 3.31
CA LEU A 29 -61.95 47.31 3.71
C LEU A 29 -61.94 48.15 2.45
N SER A 30 -63.08 48.74 2.21
CA SER A 30 -63.32 49.89 1.34
C SER A 30 -62.64 51.08 1.96
N GLY A 31 -61.79 51.71 1.17
CA GLY A 31 -61.37 53.07 1.50
C GLY A 31 -59.94 53.41 1.20
N TYR A 32 -59.75 54.15 0.10
CA TYR A 32 -58.57 55.01 -0.16
C TYR A 32 -57.22 54.45 -0.53
N GLY A 33 -56.96 54.44 -1.84
CA GLY A 33 -55.76 55.14 -2.33
C GLY A 33 -54.40 54.48 -2.14
N HIS A 34 -54.18 53.20 -2.49
CA HIS A 34 -52.83 52.64 -2.45
C HIS A 34 -52.36 51.72 -3.58
N ASN A 35 -53.08 51.63 -4.71
CA ASN A 35 -52.74 50.73 -5.79
C ASN A 35 -51.64 51.21 -6.77
N ARG A 36 -51.09 52.44 -6.57
CA ARG A 36 -49.97 52.91 -7.45
C ARG A 36 -48.59 52.77 -6.86
N PHE A 37 -48.44 52.61 -5.56
CA PHE A 37 -47.13 52.53 -4.92
C PHE A 37 -46.44 51.17 -5.03
N TRP A 38 -47.19 50.08 -5.08
CA TRP A 38 -46.64 48.72 -5.13
C TRP A 38 -46.16 48.32 -6.52
N ILE A 39 -46.72 48.86 -7.61
CA ILE A 39 -46.30 48.55 -8.98
C ILE A 39 -44.94 49.23 -9.29
N LEU A 40 -44.68 50.42 -8.70
CA LEU A 40 -43.40 51.09 -8.86
C LEU A 40 -42.27 50.45 -8.06
N SER A 41 -42.55 49.91 -6.86
CA SER A 41 -41.55 49.19 -6.05
C SER A 41 -41.12 47.87 -6.69
N GLY A 42 -42.03 47.11 -7.30
CA GLY A 42 -41.68 45.84 -7.98
C GLY A 42 -40.84 46.04 -9.24
N ARG A 43 -40.97 47.11 -9.98
CA ARG A 43 -40.10 47.46 -11.13
C ARG A 43 -38.78 48.00 -10.70
N LEU A 44 -38.69 48.83 -9.66
CA LEU A 44 -37.45 49.34 -9.10
C LEU A 44 -36.57 48.21 -8.53
N ILE A 45 -37.18 47.24 -7.84
CA ILE A 45 -36.41 46.08 -7.33
C ILE A 45 -35.92 45.17 -8.46
N ARG A 46 -36.67 45.03 -9.57
CA ARG A 46 -36.22 44.24 -10.75
C ARG A 46 -35.10 44.97 -11.50
N HIS A 47 -35.13 46.27 -11.62
CA HIS A 47 -34.04 47.03 -12.24
C HIS A 47 -32.78 47.14 -11.34
N ALA A 48 -32.95 47.19 -10.01
CA ALA A 48 -31.79 47.19 -9.10
C ALA A 48 -31.06 45.82 -9.06
N ARG A 49 -31.74 44.70 -9.41
CA ARG A 49 -31.12 43.35 -9.47
C ARG A 49 -30.40 43.08 -10.77
N ALA A 50 -30.63 43.88 -11.81
CA ALA A 50 -30.02 43.69 -13.13
C ALA A 50 -28.67 44.40 -13.35
N GLN A 51 -28.18 45.12 -12.39
CA GLN A 51 -26.93 45.91 -12.55
C GLN A 51 -25.88 45.76 -11.43
N ILE A 52 -25.91 44.61 -10.70
CA ILE A 52 -24.75 44.25 -9.90
C ILE A 52 -23.92 43.28 -10.76
N GLU A 53 -23.31 43.83 -11.80
CA GLU A 53 -22.17 43.12 -12.41
C GLU A 53 -21.08 43.03 -11.33
N PRO A 54 -20.55 41.84 -11.05
CA PRO A 54 -19.46 41.71 -10.10
C PRO A 54 -18.29 42.59 -10.61
N PRO A 55 -17.69 43.39 -9.74
CA PRO A 55 -16.64 44.33 -10.15
C PRO A 55 -15.53 43.55 -10.88
N ILE A 56 -14.95 44.14 -11.91
CA ILE A 56 -13.89 43.52 -12.77
C ILE A 56 -12.82 42.85 -11.92
N TYR A 57 -12.53 43.37 -10.74
CA TYR A 57 -11.65 42.77 -9.74
C TYR A 57 -12.09 41.35 -9.27
N PHE A 58 -13.39 41.07 -9.21
CA PHE A 58 -13.85 39.75 -8.77
C PHE A 58 -13.51 38.65 -9.80
N HIS A 59 -13.67 38.95 -11.08
CA HIS A 59 -13.27 38.03 -12.15
C HIS A 59 -11.77 37.84 -12.24
N LEU A 60 -11.00 38.89 -11.97
CA LEU A 60 -9.54 38.84 -11.91
C LEU A 60 -9.07 37.98 -10.73
N VAL A 61 -9.61 38.23 -9.53
CA VAL A 61 -9.29 37.44 -8.32
C VAL A 61 -9.63 35.95 -8.50
N VAL A 62 -10.79 35.62 -9.06
CA VAL A 62 -11.18 34.22 -9.34
C VAL A 62 -10.27 33.56 -10.38
N ARG A 63 -9.84 34.30 -11.42
CA ARG A 63 -8.87 33.79 -12.42
C ARG A 63 -7.49 33.56 -11.80
N CYS A 64 -7.00 34.51 -11.01
CA CYS A 64 -5.72 34.37 -10.30
C CYS A 64 -5.77 33.21 -9.28
N ALA A 65 -6.84 33.07 -8.51
CA ALA A 65 -7.01 31.96 -7.55
C ALA A 65 -7.03 30.59 -8.27
N ARG A 66 -7.73 30.48 -9.42
CA ARG A 66 -7.73 29.26 -10.23
C ARG A 66 -6.34 28.94 -10.81
N ALA A 67 -5.62 29.98 -11.30
CA ALA A 67 -4.26 29.79 -11.79
C ALA A 67 -3.31 29.32 -10.68
N LEU A 68 -3.41 29.91 -9.48
CA LEU A 68 -2.61 29.50 -8.34
C LEU A 68 -2.91 28.05 -7.90
N ILE A 69 -4.18 27.65 -7.86
CA ILE A 69 -4.58 26.27 -7.54
C ILE A 69 -4.05 25.29 -8.59
N THR A 70 -4.13 25.63 -9.88
CA THR A 70 -3.58 24.75 -10.93
C THR A 70 -2.06 24.68 -10.88
N ILE A 71 -1.36 25.78 -10.64
CA ILE A 71 0.10 25.78 -10.47
C ILE A 71 0.52 24.98 -9.25
N ALA A 72 -0.17 25.16 -8.10
CA ALA A 72 0.09 24.38 -6.89
C ALA A 72 -0.18 22.87 -7.11
N GLY A 73 -1.25 22.53 -7.84
CA GLY A 73 -1.55 21.14 -8.20
C GLY A 73 -0.49 20.53 -9.12
N LEU A 74 -0.03 21.25 -10.14
CA LEU A 74 1.04 20.81 -11.04
C LEU A 74 2.39 20.70 -10.31
N ALA A 75 2.71 21.64 -9.43
CA ALA A 75 3.91 21.60 -8.61
C ALA A 75 3.88 20.43 -7.61
N GLY A 76 2.72 20.17 -6.99
CA GLY A 76 2.51 19.01 -6.13
C GLY A 76 2.66 17.68 -6.90
N LEU A 77 2.10 17.59 -8.10
CA LEU A 77 2.27 16.42 -8.97
C LEU A 77 3.72 16.24 -9.40
N ALA A 78 4.41 17.31 -9.80
CA ALA A 78 5.82 17.27 -10.16
C ALA A 78 6.69 16.85 -8.95
N PHE A 79 6.37 17.33 -7.73
CA PHE A 79 7.06 16.94 -6.51
C PHE A 79 6.85 15.44 -6.20
N VAL A 80 5.63 14.92 -6.34
CA VAL A 80 5.34 13.48 -6.17
C VAL A 80 6.08 12.65 -7.22
N LEU A 81 6.11 13.09 -8.47
CA LEU A 81 6.82 12.38 -9.54
C LEU A 81 8.35 12.44 -9.39
N SER A 82 8.90 13.53 -8.86
CA SER A 82 10.34 13.66 -8.62
C SER A 82 10.80 12.96 -7.34
N SER A 83 9.90 12.67 -6.39
CA SER A 83 10.26 11.91 -5.19
C SER A 83 10.50 10.42 -5.46
N CYS A 84 10.17 9.93 -6.65
CA CYS A 84 10.43 8.54 -7.05
C CYS A 84 11.91 8.23 -7.33
N ASP A 85 12.79 9.24 -7.37
CA ASP A 85 14.24 9.06 -7.67
C ASP A 85 15.17 9.48 -6.50
N VAL A 86 14.63 9.62 -5.31
CA VAL A 86 15.45 9.95 -4.13
C VAL A 86 16.13 8.69 -3.61
N GLY A 87 17.37 8.47 -4.00
CA GLY A 87 18.25 7.47 -3.39
C GLY A 87 18.28 6.09 -4.04
N GLY A 88 18.00 5.96 -5.34
CA GLY A 88 18.07 4.68 -6.04
C GLY A 88 16.95 3.70 -5.64
N LEU A 89 15.87 4.21 -5.08
CA LEU A 89 14.64 3.45 -4.87
C LEU A 89 13.93 3.31 -6.22
N SER A 90 14.10 2.17 -6.87
CA SER A 90 13.19 1.77 -7.93
C SER A 90 11.76 1.84 -7.37
N PRO A 91 10.79 2.48 -8.04
CA PRO A 91 9.41 2.55 -7.57
C PRO A 91 8.74 1.18 -7.49
N ILE A 92 9.40 0.15 -8.00
CA ILE A 92 8.88 -1.21 -8.03
C ILE A 92 9.63 -2.08 -7.03
N PHE A 93 10.92 -2.35 -7.26
CA PHE A 93 11.82 -3.12 -6.40
C PHE A 93 13.27 -2.74 -6.76
N PRO A 94 14.24 -2.93 -5.85
CA PRO A 94 15.66 -2.81 -6.22
C PRO A 94 16.01 -3.83 -7.31
N ASP A 95 17.01 -3.49 -8.14
CA ASP A 95 17.49 -4.37 -9.20
C ASP A 95 17.87 -5.75 -8.65
N PRO A 96 17.32 -6.82 -9.19
CA PRO A 96 17.58 -8.16 -8.70
C PRO A 96 19.01 -8.59 -9.01
N VAL A 97 19.63 -9.30 -8.07
CA VAL A 97 21.03 -9.77 -8.15
C VAL A 97 21.16 -11.28 -8.03
N SER A 98 20.04 -11.97 -7.95
CA SER A 98 19.92 -13.42 -7.89
C SER A 98 18.78 -13.89 -8.81
N PRO A 99 18.76 -15.17 -9.21
CA PRO A 99 17.64 -15.74 -9.97
C PRO A 99 16.30 -15.60 -9.24
N ASN A 100 16.23 -15.93 -7.95
CA ASN A 100 15.02 -15.78 -7.14
C ASN A 100 14.52 -14.32 -7.10
N GLY A 101 15.45 -13.37 -6.86
CA GLY A 101 15.11 -11.95 -6.88
C GLY A 101 14.56 -11.54 -8.23
N LYS A 102 15.10 -12.10 -9.33
CA LYS A 102 14.62 -11.81 -10.69
C LYS A 102 13.22 -12.36 -10.94
N ASP A 103 12.94 -13.59 -10.55
CA ASP A 103 11.62 -14.21 -10.74
C ASP A 103 10.54 -13.46 -9.95
N ILE A 104 10.86 -13.01 -8.73
CA ILE A 104 9.99 -12.16 -7.91
C ILE A 104 9.78 -10.79 -8.56
N TYR A 105 10.85 -10.16 -9.06
CA TYR A 105 10.78 -8.87 -9.75
C TYR A 105 9.89 -8.95 -11.00
N ASP A 106 10.08 -9.95 -11.84
CA ASP A 106 9.31 -10.15 -13.07
C ASP A 106 7.82 -10.41 -12.76
N THR A 107 7.54 -11.22 -11.74
CA THR A 107 6.18 -11.49 -11.25
C THR A 107 5.51 -10.22 -10.77
N TYR A 108 6.19 -9.45 -9.92
CA TYR A 108 5.68 -8.18 -9.40
C TYR A 108 5.46 -7.15 -10.52
N ALA A 109 6.40 -7.03 -11.45
CA ALA A 109 6.27 -6.13 -12.60
C ALA A 109 5.05 -6.50 -13.46
N GLY A 110 4.85 -7.78 -13.75
CA GLY A 110 3.68 -8.27 -14.50
C GLY A 110 2.35 -7.95 -13.81
N ILE A 111 2.26 -8.22 -12.50
CA ILE A 111 1.06 -7.89 -11.70
C ILE A 111 0.85 -6.37 -11.64
N SER A 112 1.92 -5.59 -11.51
CA SER A 112 1.84 -4.12 -11.47
C SER A 112 1.28 -3.53 -12.77
N VAL A 113 1.61 -4.07 -13.93
CA VAL A 113 1.02 -3.64 -15.22
C VAL A 113 -0.49 -3.82 -15.20
N VAL A 114 -0.99 -4.97 -14.74
CA VAL A 114 -2.43 -5.23 -14.64
C VAL A 114 -3.09 -4.29 -13.62
N ALA A 115 -2.46 -4.11 -12.47
CA ALA A 115 -2.97 -3.22 -11.42
C ALA A 115 -3.05 -1.76 -11.89
N ILE A 116 -2.01 -1.27 -12.59
CA ILE A 116 -1.98 0.09 -13.17
C ILE A 116 -3.06 0.25 -14.23
N ALA A 117 -3.26 -0.75 -15.09
CA ALA A 117 -4.32 -0.71 -16.12
C ALA A 117 -5.73 -0.61 -15.50
N VAL A 118 -6.00 -1.39 -14.47
CA VAL A 118 -7.27 -1.34 -13.71
C VAL A 118 -7.41 0.01 -13.01
N PHE A 119 -6.37 0.48 -12.30
CA PHE A 119 -6.36 1.76 -11.62
C PHE A 119 -6.67 2.92 -12.57
N LEU A 120 -5.95 3.00 -13.69
CA LEU A 120 -6.18 4.06 -14.68
C LEU A 120 -7.58 3.98 -15.28
N GLY A 121 -8.08 2.77 -15.55
CA GLY A 121 -9.45 2.58 -16.05
C GLY A 121 -10.50 3.14 -15.09
N VAL A 122 -10.38 2.86 -13.79
CA VAL A 122 -11.28 3.36 -12.75
C VAL A 122 -11.15 4.87 -12.58
N GLU A 123 -9.92 5.40 -12.48
CA GLU A 123 -9.68 6.85 -12.32
C GLU A 123 -10.20 7.65 -13.50
N LEU A 124 -9.97 7.19 -14.73
CA LEU A 124 -10.48 7.85 -15.93
C LEU A 124 -12.02 7.81 -15.99
N ALA A 125 -12.63 6.69 -15.61
CA ALA A 125 -14.09 6.58 -15.52
C ALA A 125 -14.67 7.54 -14.49
N LEU A 126 -14.07 7.62 -13.29
CA LEU A 126 -14.48 8.55 -12.24
C LEU A 126 -14.32 10.00 -12.68
N LEU A 127 -13.17 10.33 -13.25
CA LEU A 127 -12.92 11.68 -13.79
C LEU A 127 -13.94 12.06 -14.85
N TRP A 128 -14.22 11.14 -15.77
CA TRP A 128 -15.26 11.35 -16.80
C TRP A 128 -16.64 11.60 -16.18
N VAL A 129 -17.06 10.80 -15.20
CA VAL A 129 -18.34 10.98 -14.49
C VAL A 129 -18.39 12.35 -13.81
N VAL A 130 -17.36 12.72 -13.05
CA VAL A 130 -17.29 14.00 -12.34
C VAL A 130 -17.35 15.18 -13.33
N LEU A 131 -16.60 15.13 -14.41
CA LEU A 131 -16.58 16.20 -15.40
C LEU A 131 -17.86 16.27 -16.22
N ARG A 132 -18.46 15.13 -16.57
CA ARG A 132 -19.67 15.04 -17.41
C ARG A 132 -20.95 15.41 -16.66
N TYR A 133 -21.08 14.95 -15.42
CA TYR A 133 -22.32 15.05 -14.64
C TYR A 133 -22.28 16.12 -13.53
N ARG A 134 -21.24 16.94 -13.45
CA ARG A 134 -21.15 18.01 -12.45
C ARG A 134 -22.36 18.96 -12.57
N ARG A 135 -22.88 19.41 -11.42
CA ARG A 135 -24.09 20.24 -11.32
C ARG A 135 -24.09 21.49 -12.21
N SER A 136 -22.92 22.13 -12.39
CA SER A 136 -22.78 23.33 -13.23
C SER A 136 -23.00 23.09 -14.73
N ARG A 137 -23.01 21.86 -15.19
CA ARG A 137 -23.29 21.48 -16.58
C ARG A 137 -24.70 20.96 -16.79
N GLN A 138 -25.50 20.79 -15.73
CA GLN A 138 -26.85 20.30 -15.82
C GLN A 138 -27.83 21.48 -16.02
N PRO A 139 -28.88 21.35 -16.84
CA PRO A 139 -29.91 22.36 -16.96
C PRO A 139 -30.61 22.64 -15.61
N VAL A 140 -31.13 23.86 -15.46
CA VAL A 140 -31.92 24.21 -14.28
C VAL A 140 -33.18 23.34 -14.28
N GLY A 141 -33.46 22.66 -13.14
CA GLY A 141 -34.62 21.75 -13.01
C GLY A 141 -34.40 20.34 -13.57
N TYR A 142 -33.16 19.98 -13.96
CA TYR A 142 -32.83 18.62 -14.39
C TYR A 142 -33.13 17.60 -13.28
N VAL A 143 -33.99 16.65 -13.56
CA VAL A 143 -34.26 15.51 -12.68
C VAL A 143 -33.44 14.35 -13.14
N VAL A 144 -32.61 13.81 -12.20
CA VAL A 144 -31.76 12.66 -12.48
C VAL A 144 -32.59 11.40 -12.70
N PRO A 145 -32.41 10.66 -13.80
CA PRO A 145 -33.09 9.38 -14.00
C PRO A 145 -32.76 8.41 -12.85
N GLN A 146 -33.77 7.81 -12.27
CA GLN A 146 -33.62 6.81 -11.21
C GLN A 146 -33.35 5.45 -11.85
N VAL A 147 -32.10 5.05 -11.94
CA VAL A 147 -31.66 3.73 -12.43
C VAL A 147 -31.39 2.84 -11.23
N HIS A 148 -32.18 1.75 -11.09
CA HIS A 148 -32.11 0.86 -9.91
C HIS A 148 -31.20 -0.36 -10.10
N GLY A 149 -30.65 -0.60 -11.29
CA GLY A 149 -29.74 -1.71 -11.58
C GLY A 149 -29.63 -1.97 -13.08
N HIS A 150 -28.60 -2.72 -13.45
CA HIS A 150 -28.38 -3.22 -14.81
C HIS A 150 -27.65 -4.56 -14.73
N THR A 151 -28.39 -5.66 -14.74
CA THR A 151 -27.87 -7.02 -14.52
C THR A 151 -26.63 -7.35 -15.38
N GLY A 152 -26.62 -6.92 -16.66
CA GLY A 152 -25.45 -7.16 -17.52
C GLY A 152 -24.18 -6.44 -17.04
N LEU A 153 -24.29 -5.21 -16.54
CA LEU A 153 -23.17 -4.50 -15.94
C LEU A 153 -22.74 -5.14 -14.62
N GLU A 154 -23.68 -5.56 -13.79
CA GLU A 154 -23.43 -6.24 -12.51
C GLU A 154 -22.63 -7.53 -12.72
N ILE A 155 -23.03 -8.35 -13.69
CA ILE A 155 -22.30 -9.55 -14.08
C ILE A 155 -20.90 -9.18 -14.60
N ALA A 156 -20.80 -8.17 -15.47
CA ALA A 156 -19.51 -7.80 -16.06
C ALA A 156 -18.50 -7.32 -15.03
N TRP A 157 -18.89 -6.44 -14.09
CA TRP A 157 -17.94 -5.95 -13.06
C TRP A 157 -17.65 -6.96 -11.96
N THR A 158 -18.43 -8.05 -11.84
CA THR A 158 -18.16 -9.16 -10.94
C THR A 158 -17.23 -10.17 -11.60
N LEU A 159 -17.51 -10.57 -12.84
CA LEU A 159 -16.74 -11.62 -13.51
C LEU A 159 -15.38 -11.13 -14.01
N ALA A 160 -15.27 -9.90 -14.50
CA ALA A 160 -14.00 -9.41 -15.03
C ALA A 160 -12.88 -9.36 -13.96
N PRO A 161 -13.07 -8.75 -12.75
CA PRO A 161 -12.09 -8.82 -11.68
C PRO A 161 -11.84 -10.26 -11.20
N LEU A 162 -12.87 -11.10 -11.11
CA LEU A 162 -12.72 -12.50 -10.71
C LEU A 162 -11.75 -13.25 -11.65
N VAL A 163 -11.93 -13.12 -12.96
CA VAL A 163 -11.03 -13.75 -13.94
C VAL A 163 -9.61 -13.22 -13.81
N ILE A 164 -9.42 -11.91 -13.64
CA ILE A 164 -8.10 -11.30 -13.43
C ILE A 164 -7.43 -11.88 -12.18
N VAL A 165 -8.14 -11.94 -11.06
CA VAL A 165 -7.60 -12.47 -9.79
C VAL A 165 -7.25 -13.94 -9.92
N LEU A 166 -8.09 -14.76 -10.55
CA LEU A 166 -7.81 -16.18 -10.77
C LEU A 166 -6.58 -16.39 -11.68
N ALA A 167 -6.41 -15.57 -12.72
CA ALA A 167 -5.24 -15.62 -13.58
C ALA A 167 -3.95 -15.25 -12.83
N ILE A 168 -3.99 -14.17 -12.03
CA ILE A 168 -2.86 -13.75 -11.17
C ILE A 168 -2.55 -14.86 -10.14
N ALA A 169 -3.56 -15.42 -9.49
CA ALA A 169 -3.36 -16.48 -8.50
C ALA A 169 -2.70 -17.72 -9.12
N GLY A 170 -3.17 -18.17 -10.29
CA GLY A 170 -2.59 -19.30 -11.01
C GLY A 170 -1.14 -19.07 -11.40
N TYR A 171 -0.83 -17.88 -11.94
CA TYR A 171 0.53 -17.49 -12.29
C TYR A 171 1.44 -17.41 -11.06
N SER A 172 1.03 -16.70 -10.01
CA SER A 172 1.81 -16.54 -8.77
C SER A 172 2.05 -17.88 -8.07
N PHE A 173 1.06 -18.78 -8.08
CA PHE A 173 1.23 -20.12 -7.52
C PHE A 173 2.27 -20.95 -8.29
N ALA A 174 2.30 -20.86 -9.62
CA ALA A 174 3.28 -21.54 -10.43
C ALA A 174 4.71 -21.02 -10.15
N GLU A 175 4.89 -19.70 -9.99
CA GLU A 175 6.19 -19.11 -9.63
C GLU A 175 6.61 -19.51 -8.20
N LEU A 176 5.69 -19.46 -7.24
CA LEU A 176 5.94 -19.89 -5.87
C LEU A 176 6.44 -21.34 -5.79
N GLN A 177 5.87 -22.24 -6.59
CA GLN A 177 6.31 -23.64 -6.62
C GLN A 177 7.76 -23.79 -7.10
N LYS A 178 8.29 -22.91 -7.95
CA LYS A 178 9.69 -22.92 -8.37
C LYS A 178 10.62 -22.54 -7.24
N ASP A 179 10.28 -21.50 -6.48
CA ASP A 179 11.11 -21.00 -5.38
C ASP A 179 11.24 -21.99 -4.22
N PHE A 180 10.20 -22.82 -4.00
CA PHE A 180 10.19 -23.85 -2.96
C PHE A 180 10.71 -25.23 -3.42
N GLN A 181 11.24 -25.35 -4.66
CA GLN A 181 11.84 -26.61 -5.07
C GLN A 181 13.10 -26.91 -4.23
N PRO A 182 13.23 -28.14 -3.71
CA PRO A 182 14.45 -28.54 -3.02
C PRO A 182 15.64 -28.45 -3.96
N ILE A 183 16.67 -27.72 -3.56
CA ILE A 183 17.94 -27.69 -4.28
C ILE A 183 18.78 -28.91 -3.88
N SER A 184 19.26 -29.68 -4.85
CA SER A 184 20.08 -30.88 -4.62
C SER A 184 21.59 -30.66 -4.82
N ASN A 185 22.00 -29.55 -5.44
CA ASN A 185 23.37 -29.28 -5.83
C ASN A 185 23.96 -28.07 -5.08
N GLN A 186 23.55 -27.85 -3.82
CA GLN A 186 24.11 -26.77 -3.02
C GLN A 186 25.58 -27.01 -2.73
N GLN A 187 26.39 -25.96 -2.88
CA GLN A 187 27.81 -25.98 -2.59
C GLN A 187 28.09 -25.60 -1.13
N MET A 188 27.11 -24.93 -0.50
CA MET A 188 27.23 -24.42 0.84
C MET A 188 25.86 -24.41 1.54
N THR A 189 25.84 -24.61 2.85
CA THR A 189 24.65 -24.43 3.69
C THR A 189 24.96 -23.48 4.81
N VAL A 190 24.08 -22.51 5.08
CA VAL A 190 24.16 -21.60 6.22
C VAL A 190 22.87 -21.70 7.03
N ILE A 191 23.03 -21.83 8.35
CA ILE A 191 21.90 -21.74 9.28
C ILE A 191 21.75 -20.29 9.71
N ILE A 192 20.58 -19.74 9.52
CA ILE A 192 20.22 -18.37 9.87
C ILE A 192 19.24 -18.44 11.05
N THR A 193 19.68 -17.95 12.20
CA THR A 193 18.87 -17.94 13.42
C THR A 193 18.42 -16.53 13.75
N GLY A 194 17.09 -16.30 13.79
CA GLY A 194 16.49 -15.05 14.22
C GLY A 194 16.25 -15.05 15.73
N HIS A 195 16.58 -13.93 16.36
CA HIS A 195 16.32 -13.66 17.79
C HIS A 195 16.04 -12.17 18.03
N GLN A 196 15.54 -11.81 19.20
CA GLN A 196 15.25 -10.42 19.57
C GLN A 196 16.53 -9.72 20.08
N PHE A 197 17.21 -8.82 19.29
CA PHE A 197 16.80 -8.34 17.96
C PHE A 197 17.98 -8.41 16.99
N GLY A 198 18.22 -9.58 16.43
CA GLY A 198 19.37 -9.80 15.55
C GLY A 198 19.28 -11.11 14.77
N TRP A 199 20.34 -11.37 14.03
CA TRP A 199 20.51 -12.55 13.19
C TRP A 199 21.88 -13.19 13.41
N ASP A 200 21.90 -14.50 13.61
CA ASP A 200 23.11 -15.31 13.65
C ASP A 200 23.23 -16.12 12.38
N TYR A 201 24.40 -16.09 11.77
CA TYR A 201 24.74 -16.84 10.56
C TYR A 201 25.80 -17.88 10.87
N ASP A 202 25.42 -19.14 10.97
CA ASP A 202 26.33 -20.27 11.20
C ASP A 202 26.68 -20.94 9.86
N TYR A 203 27.93 -20.89 9.50
CA TYR A 203 28.47 -21.45 8.25
C TYR A 203 28.84 -22.92 8.36
N GLY A 204 28.63 -23.58 9.49
CA GLY A 204 28.94 -25.00 9.71
C GLY A 204 30.40 -25.35 9.71
N ASN A 205 31.32 -24.39 9.56
CA ASN A 205 32.78 -24.56 9.47
C ASN A 205 33.55 -23.93 10.65
N GLY A 206 32.83 -23.62 11.73
CA GLY A 206 33.36 -22.94 12.92
C GLY A 206 33.31 -21.41 12.84
N VAL A 207 32.68 -20.86 11.78
CA VAL A 207 32.47 -19.42 11.65
C VAL A 207 30.99 -19.13 11.95
N VAL A 208 30.77 -18.22 12.90
CA VAL A 208 29.44 -17.66 13.19
C VAL A 208 29.56 -16.14 13.15
N VAL A 209 28.64 -15.50 12.45
CA VAL A 209 28.53 -14.03 12.36
C VAL A 209 27.26 -13.58 13.06
N HIS A 210 27.40 -12.65 13.98
CA HIS A 210 26.31 -12.05 14.73
C HIS A 210 25.97 -10.67 14.18
N GLN A 211 24.74 -10.47 13.74
CA GLN A 211 24.19 -9.16 13.34
C GLN A 211 23.21 -8.69 14.41
N GLU A 212 23.68 -7.94 15.37
CA GLU A 212 22.80 -7.30 16.36
C GLU A 212 22.07 -6.10 15.75
N GLY A 213 20.79 -5.95 16.08
CA GLY A 213 19.96 -4.88 15.57
C GLY A 213 20.44 -3.50 15.99
N THR A 214 20.55 -2.60 15.02
CA THR A 214 20.88 -1.19 15.28
C THR A 214 20.10 -0.27 14.33
N LEU A 215 19.66 0.88 14.84
CA LEU A 215 19.06 1.92 14.01
C LEU A 215 20.11 2.82 13.33
N VAL A 216 21.33 2.83 13.85
CA VAL A 216 22.41 3.70 13.37
C VAL A 216 23.69 2.90 13.29
N GLY A 217 24.35 2.96 12.15
CA GLY A 217 25.62 2.28 11.93
C GLY A 217 25.51 1.06 11.03
N ASP A 218 26.62 0.39 10.90
CA ASP A 218 26.81 -0.77 10.04
C ASP A 218 26.88 -2.03 10.91
N VAL A 219 26.21 -3.08 10.48
CA VAL A 219 26.27 -4.38 11.15
C VAL A 219 27.21 -5.32 10.39
N PRO A 220 27.84 -6.32 11.06
CA PRO A 220 28.66 -7.32 10.39
C PRO A 220 27.86 -8.00 9.27
N PRO A 221 28.36 -8.07 8.02
CA PRO A 221 27.60 -8.62 6.91
C PRO A 221 27.49 -10.15 7.00
N PHE A 222 26.37 -10.68 6.54
CA PHE A 222 26.28 -12.06 6.07
C PHE A 222 27.04 -12.16 4.76
N VAL A 223 28.17 -12.88 4.76
CA VAL A 223 29.11 -12.94 3.62
C VAL A 223 28.92 -14.24 2.84
N VAL A 224 28.82 -14.12 1.52
CA VAL A 224 28.73 -15.28 0.62
C VAL A 224 29.65 -15.13 -0.58
N PRO A 225 30.19 -16.23 -1.12
CA PRO A 225 30.94 -16.17 -2.37
C PRO A 225 30.00 -15.99 -3.56
N THR A 226 30.44 -15.26 -4.61
CA THR A 226 29.71 -15.14 -5.88
C THR A 226 29.65 -16.49 -6.59
N HIS A 227 28.65 -16.63 -7.48
CA HIS A 227 28.40 -17.82 -8.33
C HIS A 227 28.16 -19.14 -7.56
N THR A 228 28.03 -19.07 -6.25
CA THR A 228 27.85 -20.22 -5.37
C THR A 228 26.38 -20.39 -5.01
N LEU A 229 25.87 -21.61 -5.17
CA LEU A 229 24.52 -21.95 -4.73
C LEU A 229 24.52 -22.25 -3.23
N VAL A 230 23.94 -21.35 -2.44
CA VAL A 230 23.89 -21.41 -0.99
C VAL A 230 22.48 -21.82 -0.55
N LYS A 231 22.39 -22.92 0.19
CA LYS A 231 21.16 -23.29 0.91
C LYS A 231 21.09 -22.50 2.21
N LEU A 232 19.94 -21.89 2.45
CA LEU A 232 19.64 -21.19 3.69
C LEU A 232 18.64 -22.00 4.51
N GLN A 233 18.95 -22.21 5.79
CA GLN A 233 18.06 -22.87 6.74
C GLN A 233 17.72 -21.86 7.84
N PHE A 234 16.44 -21.57 8.02
CA PHE A 234 15.95 -20.53 8.92
C PHE A 234 15.35 -21.12 10.19
N ARG A 235 15.72 -20.55 11.34
CA ARG A 235 15.22 -20.91 12.67
C ARG A 235 14.92 -19.67 13.47
N GLY A 236 13.89 -19.73 14.34
CA GLY A 236 13.65 -18.74 15.39
C GLY A 236 13.98 -19.32 16.77
N THR A 237 14.48 -18.51 17.69
CA THR A 237 14.74 -18.94 19.08
C THR A 237 13.70 -18.46 20.06
N ASP A 238 12.99 -17.38 19.78
CA ASP A 238 12.08 -16.70 20.72
C ASP A 238 10.69 -16.44 20.08
N VAL A 239 10.58 -15.56 19.09
CA VAL A 239 9.36 -15.25 18.35
C VAL A 239 9.58 -15.50 16.87
N ILE A 240 8.54 -15.32 16.05
CA ILE A 240 8.68 -15.40 14.60
C ILE A 240 9.38 -14.13 14.11
N HIS A 241 10.39 -14.33 13.26
CA HIS A 241 11.07 -13.30 12.48
C HIS A 241 10.93 -13.64 11.00
N SER A 242 11.19 -12.71 10.10
CA SER A 242 11.22 -13.00 8.66
C SER A 242 12.44 -12.34 8.02
N TRP A 243 13.30 -13.15 7.42
CA TRP A 243 14.50 -12.68 6.75
C TRP A 243 14.15 -12.23 5.32
N TRP A 244 14.47 -10.97 4.99
CA TRP A 244 14.13 -10.41 3.70
C TRP A 244 15.19 -9.44 3.20
N VAL A 245 15.75 -9.75 2.01
CA VAL A 245 16.63 -8.87 1.25
C VAL A 245 16.04 -8.73 -0.15
N PRO A 246 15.33 -7.64 -0.45
CA PRO A 246 14.50 -7.51 -1.65
C PRO A 246 15.23 -7.75 -2.98
N ALA A 247 16.53 -7.38 -3.06
CA ALA A 247 17.33 -7.60 -4.26
C ALA A 247 17.76 -9.07 -4.48
N ILE A 248 17.60 -9.94 -3.46
CA ILE A 248 18.14 -11.28 -3.47
C ILE A 248 17.05 -12.34 -3.49
N SER A 249 16.06 -12.24 -2.60
CA SER A 249 15.05 -13.29 -2.45
C SER A 249 13.75 -12.75 -1.86
N GLY A 250 12.71 -13.59 -1.86
CA GLY A 250 11.48 -13.38 -1.10
C GLY A 250 11.71 -13.44 0.41
N LYS A 251 10.67 -13.14 1.16
CA LYS A 251 10.62 -13.29 2.61
C LYS A 251 10.61 -14.76 3.00
N THR A 252 11.42 -15.12 4.00
CA THR A 252 11.42 -16.46 4.59
C THR A 252 11.38 -16.35 6.10
N ASP A 253 10.38 -16.96 6.71
CA ASP A 253 10.15 -16.88 8.14
C ASP A 253 11.12 -17.78 8.93
N ALA A 254 11.66 -17.24 10.01
CA ALA A 254 12.41 -17.94 11.03
C ALA A 254 11.46 -18.23 12.20
N VAL A 255 10.93 -19.45 12.26
CA VAL A 255 9.85 -19.85 13.18
C VAL A 255 10.45 -20.71 14.31
N PRO A 256 10.15 -20.40 15.59
CA PRO A 256 10.57 -21.26 16.70
C PRO A 256 10.02 -22.69 16.57
N GLY A 257 10.92 -23.67 16.67
CA GLY A 257 10.56 -25.08 16.59
C GLY A 257 10.31 -25.63 15.19
N TYR A 258 10.51 -24.83 14.16
CA TYR A 258 10.34 -25.23 12.76
C TYR A 258 11.48 -24.72 11.87
N ASP A 259 12.03 -25.59 11.03
CA ASP A 259 13.08 -25.23 10.08
C ASP A 259 12.47 -24.87 8.71
N ASN A 260 12.59 -23.62 8.30
CA ASN A 260 12.29 -23.19 6.93
C ASN A 260 13.55 -23.23 6.07
N PHE A 261 13.35 -23.31 4.75
CA PHE A 261 14.44 -23.37 3.79
C PHE A 261 14.22 -22.39 2.65
N SER A 262 15.31 -21.81 2.17
CA SER A 262 15.39 -21.06 0.93
C SER A 262 16.79 -21.26 0.33
N TRP A 263 17.06 -20.57 -0.75
CA TRP A 263 18.38 -20.60 -1.39
C TRP A 263 18.69 -19.25 -2.02
N LEU A 264 19.97 -18.98 -2.23
CA LEU A 264 20.44 -17.84 -3.00
C LEU A 264 21.63 -18.23 -3.88
N LYS A 265 21.76 -17.48 -4.97
CA LYS A 265 22.97 -17.46 -5.80
C LYS A 265 23.15 -16.03 -6.28
N ILE A 266 24.26 -15.41 -5.94
CA ILE A 266 24.56 -14.02 -6.32
C ILE A 266 25.69 -14.05 -7.35
N ASP A 267 25.47 -13.45 -8.52
CA ASP A 267 26.41 -13.54 -9.64
C ASP A 267 27.34 -12.31 -9.75
N LYS A 268 27.21 -11.32 -8.88
CA LYS A 268 28.07 -10.13 -8.83
C LYS A 268 28.49 -9.77 -7.41
N THR A 269 29.68 -9.21 -7.27
CA THR A 269 30.14 -8.67 -5.99
C THR A 269 29.34 -7.44 -5.62
N GLY A 270 29.10 -7.23 -4.31
CA GLY A 270 28.33 -6.09 -3.83
C GLY A 270 27.82 -6.26 -2.42
N ARG A 271 27.04 -5.28 -1.99
CA ARG A 271 26.44 -5.23 -0.66
C ARG A 271 24.97 -4.82 -0.76
N TRP A 272 24.09 -5.55 -0.12
CA TRP A 272 22.65 -5.32 -0.16
C TRP A 272 22.09 -5.27 1.25
N ARG A 273 21.11 -4.39 1.42
CA ARG A 273 20.39 -4.25 2.68
C ARG A 273 19.06 -5.00 2.62
N GLY A 274 18.70 -5.52 3.77
CA GLY A 274 17.43 -6.12 4.07
C GLY A 274 16.99 -5.77 5.48
N GLU A 275 15.88 -6.32 5.88
CA GLU A 275 15.26 -6.06 7.18
C GLU A 275 14.46 -7.29 7.66
N CYS A 276 14.19 -7.33 8.96
CA CYS A 276 13.19 -8.24 9.48
C CYS A 276 11.82 -7.82 8.95
N ALA A 277 11.09 -8.75 8.35
CA ALA A 277 9.80 -8.51 7.70
C ALA A 277 8.60 -9.15 8.42
N GLU A 278 8.78 -9.58 9.69
CA GLU A 278 7.71 -10.04 10.58
C GLU A 278 7.84 -9.34 11.93
N LEU A 279 6.73 -8.76 12.42
CA LEU A 279 6.73 -7.96 13.65
C LEU A 279 7.13 -8.81 14.87
N CYS A 280 8.35 -8.60 15.36
CA CYS A 280 8.97 -9.41 16.40
C CYS A 280 9.11 -8.71 17.76
N GLY A 281 8.72 -7.44 17.89
CA GLY A 281 8.77 -6.68 19.15
C GLY A 281 9.28 -5.26 19.00
N SER A 282 9.67 -4.61 20.10
CA SER A 282 10.04 -3.19 20.13
C SER A 282 11.30 -2.83 19.30
N GLY A 283 12.21 -3.79 19.12
CA GLY A 283 13.41 -3.63 18.31
C GLY A 283 13.27 -4.07 16.84
N HIS A 284 12.06 -4.42 16.39
CA HIS A 284 11.80 -4.89 15.03
C HIS A 284 12.41 -4.00 13.94
N ALA A 285 12.23 -2.69 14.05
CA ALA A 285 12.76 -1.73 13.07
C ALA A 285 14.28 -1.61 13.07
N SER A 286 14.97 -2.03 14.14
CA SER A 286 16.43 -2.02 14.24
C SER A 286 17.08 -3.28 13.71
N MET A 287 16.31 -4.34 13.48
CA MET A 287 16.78 -5.66 13.07
C MET A 287 17.09 -5.71 11.56
N GLN A 288 18.18 -5.02 11.19
CA GLN A 288 18.64 -4.89 9.80
C GLN A 288 19.37 -6.17 9.35
N ILE A 289 19.42 -6.34 8.03
CA ILE A 289 20.17 -7.40 7.37
C ILE A 289 21.14 -6.77 6.39
N ILE A 290 22.41 -7.18 6.43
CA ILE A 290 23.41 -6.82 5.43
C ILE A 290 23.95 -8.10 4.81
N VAL A 291 23.81 -8.24 3.49
CA VAL A 291 24.42 -9.32 2.72
C VAL A 291 25.56 -8.74 1.91
N GLN A 292 26.71 -9.39 1.93
CA GLN A 292 27.87 -9.04 1.12
C GLN A 292 28.30 -10.23 0.28
N ALA A 293 28.30 -10.09 -1.05
CA ALA A 293 28.88 -11.07 -1.94
C ALA A 293 30.27 -10.61 -2.40
N MET A 294 31.23 -11.52 -2.40
CA MET A 294 32.60 -11.30 -2.81
C MET A 294 33.11 -12.47 -3.63
N ASP A 295 34.24 -12.28 -4.33
CA ASP A 295 34.83 -13.36 -5.10
C ASP A 295 35.34 -14.48 -4.19
N GLN A 296 35.47 -15.71 -4.72
CA GLN A 296 35.81 -16.90 -3.94
C GLN A 296 37.13 -16.72 -3.16
N SER A 297 38.14 -16.10 -3.75
CA SER A 297 39.46 -15.87 -3.09
C SER A 297 39.35 -14.96 -1.87
N ASP A 298 38.52 -13.91 -2.00
CA ASP A 298 38.29 -12.96 -0.91
C ASP A 298 37.47 -13.60 0.21
N TYR A 299 36.47 -14.43 -0.19
CA TYR A 299 35.70 -15.22 0.75
C TYR A 299 36.56 -16.19 1.56
N ASP A 300 37.47 -16.92 0.93
CA ASP A 300 38.41 -17.85 1.60
C ASP A 300 39.32 -17.11 2.57
N THR A 301 39.77 -15.93 2.19
CA THR A 301 40.58 -15.04 3.06
C THR A 301 39.76 -14.56 4.25
N TRP A 302 38.52 -14.15 4.00
CA TRP A 302 37.60 -13.72 5.05
C TRP A 302 37.28 -14.84 6.04
N VAL A 303 36.99 -16.06 5.57
CA VAL A 303 36.75 -17.25 6.43
C VAL A 303 37.99 -17.53 7.30
N SER A 304 39.19 -17.49 6.71
CA SER A 304 40.46 -17.72 7.44
C SER A 304 40.67 -16.71 8.55
N LYS A 305 40.34 -15.43 8.28
CA LYS A 305 40.42 -14.35 9.27
C LYS A 305 39.38 -14.55 10.39
N GLN A 306 38.14 -14.93 10.07
CA GLN A 306 37.10 -15.19 11.08
C GLN A 306 37.52 -16.33 12.02
N LYS A 307 38.04 -17.43 11.49
CA LYS A 307 38.54 -18.55 12.29
C LYS A 307 39.69 -18.17 13.23
N SER A 308 40.54 -17.25 12.82
CA SER A 308 41.67 -16.79 13.65
C SER A 308 41.24 -15.83 14.76
N THR A 309 40.07 -15.16 14.61
CA THR A 309 39.59 -14.15 15.54
C THR A 309 38.54 -14.72 16.51
N SER A 310 37.89 -15.85 16.16
CA SER A 310 36.89 -16.51 17.01
C SER A 310 37.62 -17.23 18.15
N PRO A 311 37.34 -16.96 19.45
CA PRO A 311 37.85 -17.80 20.55
C PRO A 311 37.35 -19.23 20.33
N ALA A 312 38.21 -20.23 20.50
CA ALA A 312 37.85 -21.63 20.39
C ALA A 312 36.54 -21.89 21.15
N ALA A 313 35.49 -22.29 20.43
CA ALA A 313 34.18 -22.56 21.00
C ALA A 313 34.35 -23.55 22.17
N SER A 314 33.99 -23.15 23.38
CA SER A 314 33.86 -24.08 24.51
C SER A 314 32.78 -25.12 24.09
N PRO A 315 33.04 -26.41 24.33
CA PRO A 315 32.08 -27.44 23.95
C PRO A 315 30.72 -27.16 24.64
N SER A 316 29.72 -26.94 23.84
CA SER A 316 28.34 -26.77 24.29
C SER A 316 27.93 -27.89 25.21
N ALA A 317 27.57 -27.56 26.45
CA ALA A 317 27.03 -28.50 27.40
C ALA A 317 25.78 -29.15 26.81
N SER A 318 25.77 -30.47 26.70
CA SER A 318 24.61 -31.27 26.35
C SER A 318 23.42 -30.89 27.22
N PRO A 319 22.21 -30.75 26.68
CA PRO A 319 21.04 -30.53 27.52
C PRO A 319 20.82 -31.78 28.39
N SER A 320 20.80 -31.57 29.72
CA SER A 320 20.36 -32.58 30.70
C SER A 320 18.91 -32.99 30.40
N PRO A 321 18.58 -34.29 30.43
CA PRO A 321 17.20 -34.72 30.28
C PRO A 321 16.42 -34.26 31.48
N SER A 322 15.38 -33.44 31.25
CA SER A 322 14.37 -33.10 32.25
C SER A 322 13.56 -34.33 32.60
N GLN A 323 13.54 -34.66 33.91
CA GLN A 323 12.62 -35.60 34.52
C GLN A 323 11.19 -35.06 34.59
#